data_8b10f112b02d366048b0c89c9e307922
#
_entry.id   8b10f112b02d366048b0c89c9e307922
#
_cell.length_a   1.000
_cell.length_b   1.000
_cell.length_c   1.000
_cell.angle_alpha   90.00
_cell.angle_beta   90.00
_cell.angle_gamma   90.00
#
_symmetry.space_group_name_H-M   'P 1'
#
loop_
_entity.id
_entity.type
_entity.pdbx_description
1 polymer ?
#
loop_
_entity_poly.entity_id
_entity_poly.type
_entity_poly.pdbx_seq_one_letter_code
_entity_poly.pdbx_strand_id
1 'polypeptide(L)'
;MSGLMKIALTQQETAWEDPAANMRACARLAEDAARAGAALVVFPEFTLTGFTPRPRAFADVPGAAPQLDFFRALSRRLPLGLAFGCIRAAEPDAPQNRLIVVRNGTVLLDYAKLHSYSFGGETRAYSRGADLFTTAFEGFTLGGLICYDLRFPEVFQIAARTADVLLVIGNWPADRIENWYTLLRARALETQCYLVGVNRAGSGGGIAYAPSSVVFDPTGRRLTPPTPDELILCDLDPQRVQEVRAAFPLRSDRRDDLYPSLVCRDYTLAATQKTGV
;
A
#
# COMPACT_ATOMS: atom_id res chain seq x y z
N MET A 1 20.11 -8.55 18.47
CA MET A 1 19.34 -7.28 18.43
C MET A 1 19.07 -7.03 16.95
N SER A 2 17.82 -7.14 16.49
CA SER A 2 17.49 -6.73 15.12
C SER A 2 17.63 -5.21 15.06
N GLY A 3 18.48 -4.72 14.17
CA GLY A 3 18.69 -3.28 13.97
C GLY A 3 17.44 -2.61 13.38
N LEU A 4 17.44 -1.27 13.34
CA LEU A 4 16.41 -0.50 12.66
C LEU A 4 16.38 -0.87 11.17
N MET A 5 15.20 -0.99 10.59
CA MET A 5 15.01 -1.12 9.14
C MET A 5 14.82 0.27 8.53
N LYS A 6 15.80 0.73 7.76
CA LYS A 6 15.64 1.97 7.01
C LYS A 6 14.81 1.72 5.75
N ILE A 7 13.74 2.48 5.58
CA ILE A 7 12.92 2.48 4.37
C ILE A 7 13.01 3.82 3.64
N ALA A 8 12.81 3.78 2.33
CA ALA A 8 12.70 4.94 1.49
C ALA A 8 11.32 4.99 0.85
N LEU A 9 10.63 6.11 0.97
CA LEU A 9 9.36 6.39 0.32
C LEU A 9 9.63 7.33 -0.83
N THR A 10 9.10 7.02 -2.01
CA THR A 10 9.16 7.96 -3.12
C THR A 10 7.87 8.77 -3.21
N GLN A 11 7.96 9.96 -3.79
CA GLN A 11 6.80 10.78 -4.16
C GLN A 11 7.10 11.56 -5.46
N GLN A 12 7.65 10.81 -6.42
CA GLN A 12 8.01 11.35 -7.71
C GLN A 12 6.79 11.78 -8.52
N GLU A 13 7.00 12.72 -9.43
CA GLU A 13 6.07 12.95 -10.52
C GLU A 13 6.12 11.75 -11.48
N THR A 14 4.99 11.09 -11.67
CA THR A 14 4.86 9.98 -12.61
C THR A 14 4.45 10.53 -13.97
N ALA A 15 5.32 10.40 -14.98
CA ALA A 15 4.97 10.77 -16.35
C ALA A 15 3.78 9.93 -16.84
N TRP A 16 2.75 10.63 -17.31
CA TRP A 16 1.50 9.99 -17.72
C TRP A 16 1.71 9.06 -18.92
N GLU A 17 1.43 7.77 -18.74
CA GLU A 17 1.54 6.72 -19.75
C GLU A 17 2.91 6.67 -20.48
N ASP A 18 3.99 7.04 -19.79
CA ASP A 18 5.38 6.94 -20.29
C ASP A 18 6.22 6.01 -19.40
N PRO A 19 6.11 4.67 -19.59
CA PRO A 19 6.89 3.72 -18.81
C PRO A 19 8.40 3.93 -18.90
N ALA A 20 8.91 4.35 -20.06
CA ALA A 20 10.35 4.52 -20.26
C ALA A 20 10.91 5.67 -19.42
N ALA A 21 10.23 6.82 -19.38
CA ALA A 21 10.59 7.93 -18.51
C ALA A 21 10.51 7.52 -17.03
N ASN A 22 9.43 6.83 -16.64
CA ASN A 22 9.22 6.40 -15.25
C ASN A 22 10.24 5.33 -14.82
N MET A 23 10.65 4.40 -15.70
CA MET A 23 11.74 3.45 -15.41
C MET A 23 13.05 4.16 -15.09
N ARG A 24 13.40 5.22 -15.85
CA ARG A 24 14.62 6.02 -15.56
C ARG A 24 14.53 6.70 -14.20
N ALA A 25 13.40 7.31 -13.88
CA ALA A 25 13.17 7.95 -12.58
C ALA A 25 13.25 6.93 -11.43
N CYS A 26 12.59 5.77 -11.57
CA CYS A 26 12.63 4.70 -10.58
C CYS A 26 14.03 4.14 -10.37
N ALA A 27 14.82 3.94 -11.43
CA ALA A 27 16.21 3.48 -11.32
C ALA A 27 17.05 4.47 -10.51
N ARG A 28 16.98 5.77 -10.82
CA ARG A 28 17.67 6.82 -10.07
C ARG A 28 17.28 6.83 -8.60
N LEU A 29 15.97 6.86 -8.30
CA LEU A 29 15.49 6.90 -6.92
C LEU A 29 15.86 5.64 -6.12
N ALA A 30 15.84 4.45 -6.75
CA ALA A 30 16.28 3.22 -6.12
C ALA A 30 17.79 3.23 -5.82
N GLU A 31 18.61 3.77 -6.73
CA GLU A 31 20.06 3.96 -6.51
C GLU A 31 20.32 4.97 -5.38
N ASP A 32 19.56 6.07 -5.32
CA ASP A 32 19.63 7.05 -4.23
C ASP A 32 19.27 6.42 -2.88
N ALA A 33 18.18 5.65 -2.85
CA ALA A 33 17.75 4.90 -1.66
C ALA A 33 18.83 3.89 -1.19
N ALA A 34 19.44 3.15 -2.13
CA ALA A 34 20.53 2.21 -1.85
C ALA A 34 21.75 2.92 -1.27
N ARG A 35 22.16 4.07 -1.84
CA ARG A 35 23.26 4.89 -1.29
C ARG A 35 22.96 5.42 0.10
N ALA A 36 21.71 5.71 0.41
CA ALA A 36 21.26 6.12 1.75
C ALA A 36 21.15 4.95 2.74
N GLY A 37 21.42 3.72 2.33
CA GLY A 37 21.37 2.52 3.15
C GLY A 37 19.95 2.01 3.44
N ALA A 38 18.97 2.33 2.58
CA ALA A 38 17.63 1.79 2.72
C ALA A 38 17.60 0.28 2.42
N ALA A 39 16.84 -0.47 3.22
CA ALA A 39 16.59 -1.90 2.98
C ALA A 39 15.43 -2.12 2.02
N LEU A 40 14.50 -1.17 1.95
CA LEU A 40 13.32 -1.19 1.09
C LEU A 40 13.07 0.20 0.51
N VAL A 41 12.79 0.30 -0.80
CA VAL A 41 12.19 1.50 -1.39
C VAL A 41 10.77 1.19 -1.84
N VAL A 42 9.85 2.12 -1.58
CA VAL A 42 8.43 1.98 -1.90
C VAL A 42 8.03 3.04 -2.90
N PHE A 43 7.51 2.61 -4.04
CA PHE A 43 7.01 3.44 -5.12
C PHE A 43 5.48 3.54 -5.09
N PRO A 44 4.87 4.56 -5.71
CA PRO A 44 3.42 4.74 -5.72
C PRO A 44 2.69 3.70 -6.58
N GLU A 45 1.36 3.68 -6.45
CA GLU A 45 0.45 2.90 -7.29
C GLU A 45 0.66 3.23 -8.77
N PHE A 46 0.55 2.23 -9.66
CA PHE A 46 0.79 2.40 -11.11
C PHE A 46 2.11 3.13 -11.40
N THR A 47 3.17 2.65 -10.79
CA THR A 47 4.50 3.30 -10.74
C THR A 47 5.01 3.75 -12.11
N LEU A 48 4.77 2.94 -13.15
CA LEU A 48 5.31 3.21 -14.49
C LEU A 48 4.32 3.87 -15.45
N THR A 49 3.04 3.99 -15.09
CA THR A 49 2.01 4.48 -16.02
C THR A 49 1.17 5.64 -15.49
N GLY A 50 1.08 5.78 -14.15
CA GLY A 50 -0.01 6.53 -13.52
C GLY A 50 -1.34 5.81 -13.70
N PHE A 51 -2.42 6.39 -13.15
CA PHE A 51 -3.77 5.81 -13.23
C PHE A 51 -4.32 5.93 -14.66
N THR A 52 -4.09 4.89 -15.48
CA THR A 52 -4.49 4.87 -16.88
C THR A 52 -5.88 4.24 -17.07
N PRO A 53 -6.74 4.79 -17.94
CA PRO A 53 -7.99 4.14 -18.36
C PRO A 53 -7.76 3.02 -19.40
N ARG A 54 -6.51 2.82 -19.86
CA ARG A 54 -6.13 1.86 -20.90
C ARG A 54 -5.21 0.75 -20.37
N PRO A 55 -5.61 -0.01 -19.31
CA PRO A 55 -4.69 -0.95 -18.66
C PRO A 55 -4.13 -2.03 -19.60
N ARG A 56 -4.91 -2.49 -20.59
CA ARG A 56 -4.46 -3.52 -21.55
C ARG A 56 -3.26 -3.10 -22.37
N ALA A 57 -3.07 -1.80 -22.62
CA ALA A 57 -1.92 -1.30 -23.38
C ALA A 57 -0.60 -1.38 -22.57
N PHE A 58 -0.68 -1.55 -21.25
CA PHE A 58 0.47 -1.51 -20.35
C PHE A 58 0.59 -2.74 -19.46
N ALA A 59 -0.35 -3.68 -19.52
CA ALA A 59 -0.36 -4.83 -18.63
C ALA A 59 0.78 -5.82 -18.95
N ASP A 60 1.48 -6.23 -17.90
CA ASP A 60 2.31 -7.42 -17.96
C ASP A 60 1.42 -8.66 -18.12
N VAL A 61 1.74 -9.52 -19.09
CA VAL A 61 1.03 -10.77 -19.37
C VAL A 61 1.98 -11.95 -19.28
N PRO A 62 1.49 -13.20 -19.16
CA PRO A 62 2.36 -14.38 -19.23
C PRO A 62 3.24 -14.37 -20.48
N GLY A 63 4.56 -14.51 -20.30
CA GLY A 63 5.56 -14.46 -21.36
C GLY A 63 6.03 -13.07 -21.78
N ALA A 64 5.39 -11.98 -21.32
CA ALA A 64 5.80 -10.59 -21.57
C ALA A 64 5.50 -9.69 -20.36
N ALA A 65 6.44 -9.57 -19.44
CA ALA A 65 6.27 -8.86 -18.19
C ALA A 65 7.31 -7.72 -18.01
N PRO A 66 7.33 -6.71 -18.91
CA PRO A 66 8.38 -5.69 -18.91
C PRO A 66 8.44 -4.87 -17.62
N GLN A 67 7.31 -4.62 -16.95
CA GLN A 67 7.30 -3.88 -15.69
C GLN A 67 7.95 -4.72 -14.58
N LEU A 68 7.51 -5.95 -14.38
CA LEU A 68 8.07 -6.85 -13.38
C LEU A 68 9.55 -7.17 -13.66
N ASP A 69 9.90 -7.42 -14.91
CA ASP A 69 11.28 -7.77 -15.32
C ASP A 69 12.24 -6.61 -15.07
N PHE A 70 11.81 -5.36 -15.31
CA PHE A 70 12.58 -4.17 -14.95
C PHE A 70 12.91 -4.13 -13.45
N PHE A 71 11.90 -4.26 -12.58
CA PHE A 71 12.11 -4.21 -11.14
C PHE A 71 12.88 -5.43 -10.61
N ARG A 72 12.69 -6.61 -11.19
CA ARG A 72 13.52 -7.78 -10.87
C ARG A 72 14.99 -7.56 -11.22
N ALA A 73 15.28 -7.03 -12.41
CA ALA A 73 16.64 -6.72 -12.83
C ALA A 73 17.27 -5.66 -11.91
N LEU A 74 16.53 -4.60 -11.57
CA LEU A 74 16.99 -3.56 -10.67
C LEU A 74 17.29 -4.10 -9.26
N SER A 75 16.42 -4.98 -8.72
CA SER A 75 16.60 -5.59 -7.40
C SER A 75 17.74 -6.60 -7.31
N ARG A 76 18.23 -7.13 -8.45
CA ARG A 76 19.47 -7.94 -8.48
C ARG A 76 20.72 -7.07 -8.43
N ARG A 77 20.65 -5.84 -8.91
CA ARG A 77 21.77 -4.90 -8.95
C ARG A 77 21.94 -4.12 -7.65
N LEU A 78 20.87 -3.94 -6.88
CA LEU A 78 20.85 -3.10 -5.68
C LEU A 78 20.62 -3.95 -4.42
N PRO A 79 21.28 -3.64 -3.30
CA PRO A 79 21.19 -4.41 -2.04
C PRO A 79 19.92 -4.10 -1.25
N LEU A 80 18.78 -3.87 -1.91
CA LEU A 80 17.51 -3.50 -1.26
C LEU A 80 16.30 -4.17 -1.93
N GLY A 81 15.18 -4.20 -1.23
CA GLY A 81 13.88 -4.57 -1.79
C GLY A 81 13.21 -3.40 -2.51
N LEU A 82 12.36 -3.71 -3.47
CA LEU A 82 11.57 -2.74 -4.22
C LEU A 82 10.10 -3.10 -4.10
N ALA A 83 9.27 -2.20 -3.56
CA ALA A 83 7.83 -2.29 -3.55
C ALA A 83 7.26 -1.32 -4.58
N PHE A 84 6.41 -1.77 -5.50
CA PHE A 84 5.91 -0.96 -6.61
C PHE A 84 4.52 -1.36 -7.05
N GLY A 85 3.80 -0.41 -7.65
CA GLY A 85 2.52 -0.65 -8.31
C GLY A 85 2.69 -0.96 -9.79
N CYS A 86 2.03 -2.00 -10.28
CA CYS A 86 2.04 -2.35 -11.70
C CYS A 86 0.68 -2.86 -12.17
N ILE A 87 0.53 -2.94 -13.49
CA ILE A 87 -0.63 -3.54 -14.14
C ILE A 87 -0.21 -4.93 -14.60
N ARG A 88 -0.90 -5.96 -14.12
CA ARG A 88 -0.66 -7.34 -14.56
C ARG A 88 -1.97 -8.04 -14.90
N ALA A 89 -1.95 -8.88 -15.90
CA ALA A 89 -3.08 -9.71 -16.29
C ALA A 89 -2.66 -11.18 -16.27
N ALA A 90 -3.36 -12.01 -15.51
CA ALA A 90 -3.23 -13.46 -15.60
C ALA A 90 -3.77 -13.96 -16.96
N GLU A 91 -4.85 -13.31 -17.42
CA GLU A 91 -5.43 -13.48 -18.73
C GLU A 91 -5.52 -12.12 -19.44
N PRO A 92 -5.38 -12.05 -20.79
CA PRO A 92 -5.25 -10.78 -21.52
C PRO A 92 -6.38 -9.79 -21.27
N ASP A 93 -7.58 -10.27 -20.99
CA ASP A 93 -8.77 -9.44 -20.78
C ASP A 93 -9.06 -9.07 -19.32
N ALA A 94 -8.23 -9.52 -18.37
CA ALA A 94 -8.42 -9.33 -16.94
C ALA A 94 -7.24 -8.61 -16.26
N PRO A 95 -6.86 -7.39 -16.69
CA PRO A 95 -5.79 -6.64 -16.04
C PRO A 95 -6.15 -6.31 -14.60
N GLN A 96 -5.18 -6.39 -13.71
CA GLN A 96 -5.29 -6.10 -12.29
C GLN A 96 -4.31 -5.02 -11.88
N ASN A 97 -4.73 -4.16 -10.95
CA ASN A 97 -3.89 -3.24 -10.23
C ASN A 97 -3.17 -4.00 -9.12
N ARG A 98 -1.85 -4.09 -9.17
CA ARG A 98 -1.08 -4.93 -8.25
C ARG A 98 0.01 -4.14 -7.53
N LEU A 99 0.23 -4.51 -6.27
CA LEU A 99 1.40 -4.14 -5.48
C LEU A 99 2.31 -5.35 -5.39
N ILE A 100 3.55 -5.18 -5.82
CA ILE A 100 4.56 -6.24 -5.81
C ILE A 100 5.76 -5.80 -4.98
N VAL A 101 6.31 -6.73 -4.20
CA VAL A 101 7.59 -6.56 -3.52
C VAL A 101 8.57 -7.56 -4.12
N VAL A 102 9.72 -7.06 -4.58
CA VAL A 102 10.81 -7.89 -5.10
C VAL A 102 12.10 -7.63 -4.33
N ARG A 103 12.91 -8.67 -4.15
CA ARG A 103 14.28 -8.56 -3.62
C ARG A 103 15.15 -9.60 -4.31
N ASN A 104 16.34 -9.21 -4.71
CA ASN A 104 17.31 -10.10 -5.37
C ASN A 104 16.68 -10.90 -6.54
N GLY A 105 15.81 -10.25 -7.32
CA GLY A 105 15.10 -10.84 -8.45
C GLY A 105 13.93 -11.77 -8.09
N THR A 106 13.68 -12.01 -6.80
CA THR A 106 12.58 -12.86 -6.31
C THR A 106 11.38 -12.01 -5.93
N VAL A 107 10.17 -12.41 -6.33
CA VAL A 107 8.92 -11.83 -5.86
C VAL A 107 8.65 -12.36 -4.46
N LEU A 108 8.54 -11.46 -3.48
CA LEU A 108 8.24 -11.77 -2.09
C LEU A 108 6.76 -11.57 -1.75
N LEU A 109 6.10 -10.61 -2.42
CA LEU A 109 4.68 -10.32 -2.26
C LEU A 109 4.11 -9.89 -3.60
N ASP A 110 2.91 -10.36 -3.93
CA ASP A 110 2.16 -10.01 -5.12
C ASP A 110 0.67 -9.90 -4.75
N TYR A 111 0.21 -8.68 -4.49
CA TYR A 111 -1.15 -8.36 -4.06
C TYR A 111 -1.94 -7.72 -5.19
N ALA A 112 -3.13 -8.22 -5.48
CA ALA A 112 -4.09 -7.58 -6.38
C ALA A 112 -5.11 -6.78 -5.56
N LYS A 113 -5.36 -5.53 -5.97
CA LYS A 113 -6.29 -4.61 -5.32
C LYS A 113 -7.68 -5.22 -5.15
N LEU A 114 -8.18 -5.22 -3.91
CA LEU A 114 -9.50 -5.77 -3.58
C LEU A 114 -10.63 -4.79 -3.94
N HIS A 115 -10.44 -3.50 -3.65
CA HIS A 115 -11.48 -2.50 -3.83
C HIS A 115 -11.15 -1.58 -5.01
N SER A 116 -11.73 -1.88 -6.18
CA SER A 116 -11.61 -1.02 -7.35
C SER A 116 -12.34 0.31 -7.14
N TYR A 117 -11.70 1.42 -7.52
CA TYR A 117 -12.26 2.76 -7.42
C TYR A 117 -13.34 2.98 -8.51
N SER A 118 -14.59 2.69 -8.17
CA SER A 118 -15.72 2.72 -9.11
C SER A 118 -15.99 4.11 -9.68
N PHE A 119 -15.89 5.16 -8.85
CA PHE A 119 -16.07 6.55 -9.29
C PHE A 119 -15.05 6.98 -10.35
N GLY A 120 -13.81 6.47 -10.26
CA GLY A 120 -12.76 6.68 -11.27
C GLY A 120 -12.84 5.72 -12.47
N GLY A 121 -13.85 4.87 -12.55
CA GLY A 121 -14.05 3.93 -13.67
C GLY A 121 -13.18 2.67 -13.59
N GLU A 122 -12.40 2.47 -12.52
CA GLU A 122 -11.50 1.31 -12.37
C GLU A 122 -12.26 -0.03 -12.48
N THR A 123 -13.50 -0.10 -11.99
CA THR A 123 -14.35 -1.30 -12.07
C THR A 123 -14.70 -1.75 -13.49
N ARG A 124 -14.55 -0.87 -14.49
CA ARG A 124 -14.82 -1.18 -15.90
C ARG A 124 -13.58 -1.66 -16.64
N ALA A 125 -12.40 -1.31 -16.13
CA ALA A 125 -11.14 -1.51 -16.82
C ALA A 125 -10.24 -2.55 -16.14
N TYR A 126 -10.42 -2.78 -14.84
CA TYR A 126 -9.58 -3.67 -14.02
C TYR A 126 -10.40 -4.73 -13.31
N SER A 127 -9.84 -5.93 -13.24
CA SER A 127 -10.35 -7.03 -12.41
C SER A 127 -9.87 -6.86 -10.97
N ARG A 128 -10.67 -7.35 -10.02
CA ARG A 128 -10.37 -7.29 -8.59
C ARG A 128 -9.55 -8.49 -8.15
N GLY A 129 -8.77 -8.30 -7.06
CA GLY A 129 -8.21 -9.39 -6.28
C GLY A 129 -9.25 -10.03 -5.34
N ALA A 130 -8.82 -11.10 -4.68
CA ALA A 130 -9.66 -11.83 -3.70
C ALA A 130 -8.90 -12.14 -2.39
N ASP A 131 -7.57 -11.98 -2.38
CA ASP A 131 -6.71 -12.46 -1.30
C ASP A 131 -5.85 -11.34 -0.71
N LEU A 132 -5.49 -11.50 0.57
CA LEU A 132 -4.50 -10.69 1.27
C LEU A 132 -3.26 -11.54 1.50
N PHE A 133 -2.09 -10.93 1.31
CA PHE A 133 -0.80 -11.59 1.49
C PHE A 133 0.11 -10.80 2.42
N THR A 134 0.93 -11.53 3.16
CA THR A 134 2.01 -10.96 3.95
C THR A 134 3.31 -11.72 3.67
N THR A 135 4.46 -11.07 3.89
CA THR A 135 5.78 -11.65 3.69
C THR A 135 6.75 -11.21 4.77
N ALA A 136 7.69 -12.08 5.14
CA ALA A 136 8.78 -11.70 6.02
C ALA A 136 9.80 -10.82 5.29
N PHE A 137 10.24 -9.73 5.94
CA PHE A 137 11.24 -8.81 5.41
C PHE A 137 11.98 -8.08 6.53
N GLU A 138 13.30 -8.27 6.65
CA GLU A 138 14.18 -7.57 7.60
C GLU A 138 13.66 -7.52 9.06
N GLY A 139 13.18 -8.64 9.56
CA GLY A 139 12.66 -8.75 10.93
C GLY A 139 11.23 -8.26 11.14
N PHE A 140 10.55 -7.83 10.07
CA PHE A 140 9.13 -7.47 10.05
C PHE A 140 8.32 -8.44 9.19
N THR A 141 7.03 -8.46 9.41
CA THR A 141 6.05 -9.01 8.47
C THR A 141 5.39 -7.85 7.72
N LEU A 142 5.60 -7.78 6.40
CA LEU A 142 5.02 -6.76 5.52
C LEU A 142 3.69 -7.24 4.95
N GLY A 143 2.68 -6.37 4.94
CA GLY A 143 1.47 -6.50 4.13
C GLY A 143 1.37 -5.35 3.12
N GLY A 144 0.58 -5.52 2.07
CA GLY A 144 0.40 -4.51 1.03
C GLY A 144 -1.06 -4.27 0.69
N LEU A 145 -1.44 -3.00 0.51
CA LEU A 145 -2.76 -2.53 0.14
C LEU A 145 -2.63 -1.37 -0.86
N ILE A 146 -3.68 -1.09 -1.63
CA ILE A 146 -3.59 -0.12 -2.72
C ILE A 146 -4.70 0.93 -2.62
N CYS A 147 -4.31 2.19 -2.45
CA CYS A 147 -5.10 3.41 -2.67
C CYS A 147 -6.52 3.34 -2.06
N TYR A 148 -7.52 2.98 -2.85
CA TYR A 148 -8.93 2.97 -2.44
C TYR A 148 -9.23 1.94 -1.33
N ASP A 149 -8.39 0.87 -1.18
CA ASP A 149 -8.47 -0.07 -0.06
C ASP A 149 -8.38 0.66 1.30
N LEU A 150 -7.69 1.81 1.35
CA LEU A 150 -7.54 2.62 2.57
C LEU A 150 -8.88 3.03 3.20
N ARG A 151 -9.95 3.08 2.42
CA ARG A 151 -11.30 3.44 2.89
C ARG A 151 -12.04 2.31 3.61
N PHE A 152 -11.51 1.07 3.54
CA PHE A 152 -12.15 -0.13 4.06
C PHE A 152 -11.35 -0.70 5.24
N PRO A 153 -11.73 -0.39 6.49
CA PRO A 153 -10.97 -0.81 7.67
C PRO A 153 -10.87 -2.34 7.81
N GLU A 154 -11.82 -3.08 7.28
CA GLU A 154 -11.92 -4.53 7.40
C GLU A 154 -10.66 -5.23 6.88
N VAL A 155 -10.17 -4.83 5.71
CA VAL A 155 -8.98 -5.46 5.10
C VAL A 155 -7.70 -5.16 5.87
N PHE A 156 -7.62 -3.98 6.50
CA PHE A 156 -6.52 -3.62 7.38
C PHE A 156 -6.53 -4.46 8.65
N GLN A 157 -7.70 -4.67 9.25
CA GLN A 157 -7.85 -5.49 10.44
C GLN A 157 -7.48 -6.95 10.17
N ILE A 158 -7.80 -7.48 9.00
CA ILE A 158 -7.44 -8.85 8.60
C ILE A 158 -5.93 -8.95 8.35
N ALA A 159 -5.34 -8.04 7.56
CA ALA A 159 -3.92 -8.03 7.26
C ALA A 159 -3.06 -7.88 8.54
N ALA A 160 -3.51 -7.04 9.46
CA ALA A 160 -2.84 -6.78 10.72
C ALA A 160 -2.80 -7.98 11.67
N ARG A 161 -3.54 -9.06 11.44
CA ARG A 161 -3.42 -10.28 12.26
C ARG A 161 -2.01 -10.85 12.23
N THR A 162 -1.29 -10.64 11.13
CA THR A 162 0.09 -11.10 10.95
C THR A 162 1.07 -9.97 10.67
N ALA A 163 0.66 -8.89 9.98
CA ALA A 163 1.55 -7.82 9.58
C ALA A 163 2.01 -6.92 10.75
N ASP A 164 3.23 -6.43 10.65
CA ASP A 164 3.83 -5.39 11.50
C ASP A 164 3.90 -4.05 10.77
N VAL A 165 4.05 -4.11 9.43
CA VAL A 165 4.11 -2.96 8.53
C VAL A 165 3.09 -3.16 7.41
N LEU A 166 2.24 -2.17 7.18
CA LEU A 166 1.29 -2.14 6.08
C LEU A 166 1.70 -1.04 5.10
N LEU A 167 2.10 -1.46 3.90
CA LEU A 167 2.39 -0.58 2.78
C LEU A 167 1.08 -0.19 2.09
N VAL A 168 0.86 1.10 1.87
CA VAL A 168 -0.29 1.62 1.12
C VAL A 168 0.23 2.50 0.01
N ILE A 169 0.20 2.00 -1.22
CA ILE A 169 0.59 2.78 -2.40
C ILE A 169 -0.63 3.43 -3.04
N GLY A 170 -0.50 4.67 -3.53
CA GLY A 170 -1.64 5.42 -4.06
C GLY A 170 -1.32 6.34 -5.23
N ASN A 171 -2.39 6.65 -5.98
CA ASN A 171 -2.56 7.84 -6.81
C ASN A 171 -3.70 8.67 -6.19
N TRP A 172 -3.44 9.22 -5.00
CA TRP A 172 -4.45 9.92 -4.21
C TRP A 172 -4.49 11.40 -4.58
N PRO A 173 -5.62 11.92 -5.08
CA PRO A 173 -5.72 13.29 -5.56
C PRO A 173 -5.48 14.35 -4.48
N ALA A 174 -4.92 15.49 -4.89
CA ALA A 174 -4.55 16.59 -3.99
C ALA A 174 -5.75 17.19 -3.24
N ASP A 175 -6.93 17.24 -3.87
CA ASP A 175 -8.17 17.76 -3.29
C ASP A 175 -8.70 16.94 -2.10
N ARG A 176 -8.20 15.72 -1.92
CA ARG A 176 -8.60 14.80 -0.85
C ARG A 176 -7.45 14.36 0.04
N ILE A 177 -6.38 15.16 0.10
CA ILE A 177 -5.17 14.78 0.81
C ILE A 177 -5.36 14.66 2.34
N GLU A 178 -6.26 15.44 2.92
CA GLU A 178 -6.59 15.33 4.35
C GLU A 178 -7.22 13.96 4.68
N ASN A 179 -8.03 13.41 3.76
CA ASN A 179 -8.56 12.05 3.93
C ASN A 179 -7.44 11.00 3.90
N TRP A 180 -6.42 11.19 3.07
CA TRP A 180 -5.24 10.32 3.01
C TRP A 180 -4.54 10.22 4.35
N TYR A 181 -4.16 11.36 4.93
CA TYR A 181 -3.49 11.41 6.23
C TYR A 181 -4.37 10.90 7.37
N THR A 182 -5.62 11.31 7.41
CA THR A 182 -6.58 10.89 8.45
C THR A 182 -6.78 9.39 8.44
N LEU A 183 -7.01 8.80 7.27
CA LEU A 183 -7.25 7.36 7.15
C LEU A 183 -5.97 6.55 7.46
N LEU A 184 -4.81 6.93 6.95
CA LEU A 184 -3.54 6.25 7.29
C LEU A 184 -3.29 6.27 8.79
N ARG A 185 -3.48 7.41 9.44
CA ARG A 185 -3.31 7.53 10.88
C ARG A 185 -4.32 6.66 11.65
N ALA A 186 -5.58 6.65 11.22
CA ALA A 186 -6.61 5.80 11.83
C ALA A 186 -6.23 4.32 11.71
N ARG A 187 -5.78 3.87 10.51
CA ARG A 187 -5.34 2.50 10.31
C ARG A 187 -4.15 2.14 11.22
N ALA A 188 -3.18 3.06 11.40
CA ALA A 188 -2.06 2.83 12.32
C ALA A 188 -2.55 2.59 13.77
N LEU A 189 -3.45 3.44 14.25
CA LEU A 189 -4.01 3.39 15.61
C LEU A 189 -4.78 2.08 15.86
N GLU A 190 -5.69 1.73 14.95
CA GLU A 190 -6.60 0.59 15.14
C GLU A 190 -5.98 -0.77 14.84
N THR A 191 -4.87 -0.81 14.06
CA THR A 191 -4.13 -2.05 13.75
C THR A 191 -2.88 -2.25 14.58
N GLN A 192 -2.38 -1.18 15.20
CA GLN A 192 -1.09 -1.17 15.90
C GLN A 192 0.07 -1.66 15.02
N CYS A 193 0.04 -1.25 13.74
CA CYS A 193 1.09 -1.48 12.74
C CYS A 193 1.74 -0.16 12.35
N TYR A 194 2.95 -0.22 11.78
CA TYR A 194 3.44 0.89 10.97
C TYR A 194 2.58 1.01 9.71
N LEU A 195 2.15 2.22 9.38
CA LEU A 195 1.50 2.55 8.12
C LEU A 195 2.46 3.37 7.26
N VAL A 196 2.83 2.80 6.11
CA VAL A 196 3.72 3.41 5.13
C VAL A 196 2.87 3.80 3.93
N GLY A 197 2.42 5.05 3.91
CA GLY A 197 1.64 5.61 2.80
C GLY A 197 2.55 6.24 1.76
N VAL A 198 2.48 5.77 0.52
CA VAL A 198 3.29 6.29 -0.60
C VAL A 198 2.38 6.78 -1.71
N ASN A 199 2.42 8.08 -1.96
CA ASN A 199 1.64 8.73 -2.99
C ASN A 199 2.54 9.38 -4.04
N ARG A 200 2.08 9.45 -5.28
CA ARG A 200 2.77 10.23 -6.33
C ARG A 200 2.58 11.74 -6.13
N ALA A 201 3.40 12.52 -6.83
CA ALA A 201 3.23 13.96 -7.01
C ALA A 201 2.94 14.31 -8.49
N GLY A 202 2.79 15.62 -8.78
CA GLY A 202 2.63 16.16 -10.12
C GLY A 202 1.19 16.06 -10.65
N SER A 203 1.04 15.78 -11.92
CA SER A 203 -0.27 15.67 -12.57
C SER A 203 -0.33 14.48 -13.54
N GLY A 204 -1.54 14.05 -13.89
CA GLY A 204 -1.78 12.98 -14.88
C GLY A 204 -3.25 12.73 -15.09
N GLY A 205 -3.68 12.54 -16.35
CA GLY A 205 -5.08 12.31 -16.68
C GLY A 205 -6.03 13.42 -16.23
N GLY A 206 -5.55 14.67 -16.12
CA GLY A 206 -6.34 15.82 -15.65
C GLY A 206 -6.48 15.92 -14.12
N ILE A 207 -5.77 15.07 -13.35
CA ILE A 207 -5.80 15.06 -11.88
C ILE A 207 -4.47 15.59 -11.35
N ALA A 208 -4.54 16.46 -10.33
CA ALA A 208 -3.37 16.95 -9.59
C ALA A 208 -3.12 16.07 -8.35
N TYR A 209 -1.83 15.83 -8.06
CA TYR A 209 -1.35 15.03 -6.94
C TYR A 209 -0.33 15.84 -6.13
N ALA A 210 -0.48 15.86 -4.81
CA ALA A 210 0.45 16.56 -3.93
C ALA A 210 1.49 15.58 -3.35
N PRO A 211 2.76 16.02 -3.14
CA PRO A 211 3.72 15.27 -2.35
C PRO A 211 3.16 15.00 -0.96
N SER A 212 2.91 13.72 -0.63
CA SER A 212 2.15 13.36 0.59
C SER A 212 2.50 11.98 1.14
N SER A 213 3.63 11.43 0.72
CA SER A 213 4.14 10.19 1.29
C SER A 213 4.46 10.37 2.77
N VAL A 214 4.11 9.38 3.61
CA VAL A 214 4.15 9.51 5.06
C VAL A 214 4.28 8.17 5.74
N VAL A 215 4.93 8.16 6.90
CA VAL A 215 4.96 7.02 7.83
C VAL A 215 4.28 7.40 9.13
N PHE A 216 3.36 6.56 9.59
CA PHE A 216 2.81 6.58 10.94
C PHE A 216 3.31 5.37 11.73
N ASP A 217 3.72 5.58 12.98
CA ASP A 217 4.08 4.51 13.89
C ASP A 217 2.81 3.79 14.44
N PRO A 218 2.94 2.66 15.14
CA PRO A 218 1.81 1.92 15.71
C PRO A 218 0.94 2.70 16.70
N THR A 219 1.37 3.89 17.14
CA THR A 219 0.58 4.80 18.01
C THR A 219 -0.06 5.95 17.22
N GLY A 220 0.00 5.91 15.88
CA GLY A 220 -0.51 6.98 15.02
C GLY A 220 0.34 8.25 15.03
N ARG A 221 1.57 8.22 15.59
CA ARG A 221 2.51 9.33 15.51
C ARG A 221 3.13 9.38 14.11
N ARG A 222 3.10 10.55 13.50
CA ARG A 222 3.77 10.79 12.22
C ARG A 222 5.29 10.80 12.43
N LEU A 223 6.02 9.99 11.65
CA LEU A 223 7.48 9.88 11.73
C LEU A 223 8.19 10.72 10.69
N THR A 224 7.57 10.96 9.53
CA THR A 224 8.16 11.73 8.43
C THR A 224 7.53 13.11 8.33
N PRO A 225 8.32 14.21 8.32
CA PRO A 225 7.78 15.55 8.12
C PRO A 225 7.23 15.72 6.69
N PRO A 226 6.33 16.68 6.47
CA PRO A 226 5.99 17.10 5.12
C PRO A 226 7.24 17.65 4.40
N THR A 227 7.50 17.20 3.18
CA THR A 227 8.62 17.66 2.38
C THR A 227 8.27 17.60 0.89
N PRO A 228 8.79 18.49 0.05
CA PRO A 228 8.68 18.37 -1.40
C PRO A 228 9.68 17.39 -2.00
N ASP A 229 10.62 16.84 -1.23
CA ASP A 229 11.67 15.95 -1.71
C ASP A 229 11.07 14.68 -2.34
N GLU A 230 11.61 14.25 -3.46
CA GLU A 230 11.15 13.03 -4.14
C GLU A 230 11.43 11.75 -3.35
N LEU A 231 12.38 11.77 -2.42
CA LEU A 231 12.79 10.61 -1.61
C LEU A 231 12.77 10.98 -0.12
N ILE A 232 12.03 10.21 0.66
CA ILE A 232 11.91 10.37 2.11
C ILE A 232 12.48 9.13 2.79
N LEU A 233 13.37 9.31 3.75
CA LEU A 233 13.95 8.21 4.53
C LEU A 233 13.29 8.13 5.91
N CYS A 234 13.06 6.91 6.38
CA CYS A 234 12.53 6.65 7.71
C CYS A 234 13.10 5.35 8.29
N ASP A 235 13.45 5.37 9.57
CA ASP A 235 13.89 4.18 10.29
C ASP A 235 12.70 3.58 11.06
N LEU A 236 12.46 2.27 10.88
CA LEU A 236 11.44 1.51 11.59
C LEU A 236 12.10 0.61 12.63
N ASP A 237 11.54 0.59 13.84
CA ASP A 237 11.99 -0.26 14.92
C ASP A 237 11.06 -1.48 15.06
N PRO A 238 11.55 -2.72 14.86
CA PRO A 238 10.71 -3.92 15.01
C PRO A 238 10.21 -4.12 16.45
N GLN A 239 10.94 -3.64 17.46
CA GLN A 239 10.54 -3.75 18.86
C GLN A 239 9.32 -2.85 19.15
N ARG A 240 9.22 -1.71 18.48
CA ARG A 240 8.13 -0.74 18.69
C ARG A 240 6.74 -1.34 18.52
N VAL A 241 6.54 -2.21 17.53
CA VAL A 241 5.26 -2.89 17.31
C VAL A 241 4.91 -3.79 18.49
N GLN A 242 5.89 -4.57 18.96
CA GLN A 242 5.71 -5.48 20.10
C GLN A 242 5.44 -4.73 21.39
N GLU A 243 6.17 -3.65 21.66
CA GLU A 243 5.96 -2.79 22.84
C GLU A 243 4.55 -2.19 22.88
N VAL A 244 4.10 -1.63 21.76
CA VAL A 244 2.76 -1.01 21.69
C VAL A 244 1.67 -2.05 21.89
N ARG A 245 1.78 -3.22 21.27
CA ARG A 245 0.81 -4.32 21.42
C ARG A 245 0.81 -4.90 22.83
N ALA A 246 1.97 -4.96 23.50
CA ALA A 246 2.06 -5.45 24.87
C ALA A 246 1.51 -4.41 25.88
N ALA A 247 1.78 -3.12 25.66
CA ALA A 247 1.32 -2.04 26.53
C ALA A 247 -0.19 -1.80 26.45
N PHE A 248 -0.78 -2.02 25.27
CA PHE A 248 -2.21 -1.87 25.03
C PHE A 248 -2.74 -3.00 24.14
N PRO A 249 -3.20 -4.13 24.69
CA PRO A 249 -3.51 -5.35 23.95
C PRO A 249 -4.88 -5.26 23.23
N LEU A 250 -5.10 -4.21 22.45
CA LEU A 250 -6.35 -3.92 21.72
C LEU A 250 -6.88 -5.12 20.89
N ARG A 251 -5.97 -5.92 20.36
CA ARG A 251 -6.34 -7.06 19.50
C ARG A 251 -7.05 -8.17 20.25
N SER A 252 -6.74 -8.38 21.54
CA SER A 252 -7.39 -9.41 22.38
C SER A 252 -8.84 -9.08 22.70
N ASP A 253 -9.22 -7.81 22.60
CA ASP A 253 -10.58 -7.36 22.89
C ASP A 253 -11.52 -7.44 21.67
N ARG A 254 -10.96 -7.79 20.51
CA ARG A 254 -11.75 -7.96 19.28
C ARG A 254 -12.72 -9.12 19.40
N ARG A 255 -13.92 -8.92 18.89
CA ARG A 255 -14.99 -9.91 18.85
C ARG A 255 -15.13 -10.51 17.45
N ASP A 256 -14.00 -11.03 16.89
CA ASP A 256 -13.96 -11.65 15.55
C ASP A 256 -14.91 -12.85 15.43
N ASP A 257 -15.29 -13.44 16.55
CA ASP A 257 -16.35 -14.46 16.68
C ASP A 257 -17.74 -13.91 16.34
N LEU A 258 -17.96 -12.63 16.58
CA LEU A 258 -19.28 -11.99 16.51
C LEU A 258 -19.46 -11.13 15.25
N TYR A 259 -18.42 -10.39 14.81
CA TYR A 259 -18.55 -9.39 13.75
C TYR A 259 -19.19 -9.90 12.45
N PRO A 260 -18.90 -11.13 11.95
CA PRO A 260 -19.50 -11.61 10.71
C PRO A 260 -21.01 -11.82 10.78
N SER A 261 -21.57 -12.02 11.99
CA SER A 261 -22.99 -12.27 12.23
C SER A 261 -23.77 -11.05 12.74
N LEU A 262 -23.08 -9.94 13.02
CA LEU A 262 -23.74 -8.73 13.51
C LEU A 262 -24.68 -8.12 12.47
N VAL A 263 -25.91 -7.88 12.90
CA VAL A 263 -26.93 -7.17 12.13
C VAL A 263 -27.38 -5.95 12.92
N CYS A 264 -27.35 -4.78 12.27
CA CYS A 264 -27.96 -3.58 12.84
C CYS A 264 -29.48 -3.73 12.81
N ARG A 265 -30.13 -3.71 13.99
CA ARG A 265 -31.56 -3.88 14.15
C ARG A 265 -32.19 -2.56 14.58
N ASP A 266 -33.39 -2.28 14.10
CA ASP A 266 -34.20 -1.18 14.63
C ASP A 266 -34.55 -1.47 16.09
N TYR A 267 -34.14 -0.58 17.00
CA TYR A 267 -34.36 -0.74 18.42
C TYR A 267 -35.85 -0.75 18.78
N THR A 268 -36.66 0.06 18.13
CA THR A 268 -38.09 0.17 18.36
C THR A 268 -38.81 -1.16 18.06
N LEU A 269 -38.47 -1.77 16.92
CA LEU A 269 -39.05 -3.07 16.52
C LEU A 269 -38.56 -4.20 17.42
N ALA A 270 -37.31 -4.17 17.87
CA ALA A 270 -36.76 -5.20 18.78
C ALA A 270 -37.35 -5.09 20.18
N ALA A 271 -37.70 -3.89 20.68
CA ALA A 271 -38.34 -3.69 21.97
C ALA A 271 -39.77 -4.20 21.99
N THR A 272 -40.55 -3.98 20.91
CA THR A 272 -41.93 -4.49 20.80
C THR A 272 -42.02 -6.03 20.75
N GLN A 273 -40.98 -6.71 20.21
CA GLN A 273 -40.94 -8.17 20.22
C GLN A 273 -40.60 -8.78 21.59
N LYS A 274 -40.01 -8.03 22.52
CA LYS A 274 -39.70 -8.48 23.88
C LYS A 274 -40.82 -8.23 24.88
N THR A 275 -41.77 -7.36 24.58
CA THR A 275 -42.90 -7.02 25.45
C THR A 275 -44.21 -7.72 25.06
N GLY A 276 -44.19 -8.53 24.02
CA GLY A 276 -45.29 -9.37 23.59
C GLY A 276 -45.22 -10.75 24.30
N VAL A 277 -45.56 -10.78 25.58
CA VAL A 277 -46.00 -11.97 26.32
C VAL A 277 -47.40 -11.67 26.83
#